data_2ced4e20dcd8564c3b89d45e001c1f13
#
_entry.id   2ced4e20dcd8564c3b89d45e001c1f13
#
_cell.length_a   1.000
_cell.length_b   1.000
_cell.length_c   1.000
_cell.angle_alpha   90.00
_cell.angle_beta   90.00
_cell.angle_gamma   90.00
#
_symmetry.space_group_name_H-M   'P 1'
#
loop_
_entity.id
_entity.type
_entity.pdbx_description
1 polymer ?
#
loop_
_entity_poly.entity_id
_entity_poly.type
_entity_poly.pdbx_seq_one_letter_code
_entity_poly.pdbx_strand_id
1 'polypeptide(L)'
;AAFRETLAQLRASLISVEAGAGHAIASIFGGLASFVLIMVLSFYFAVREEGIDDFLRLVTPNKHQAYVLDLWRRSQEKIGRWMQGQLLLSLIVGVLIYISLSIFEVRYALLLAILAALLELIPVFGSIIAAVPAVAIGIIDGGTPLALIIIGIYILVNQLEGNVIYPLVVQKVVGVPPLLVIIALLAGLKIAGFLGVLLSVPAAAIIREFVSDLSHKKTKGLKALAARD
;
A
#
# COMPACT_ATOMS: atom_id res chain seq x y z
N ALA A 1 -57.20 3.85 2.05
CA ALA A 1 -55.95 4.71 2.09
C ALA A 1 -54.72 3.87 2.42
N ALA A 2 -54.68 3.12 3.53
CA ALA A 2 -53.52 2.34 3.99
C ALA A 2 -52.99 1.30 2.96
N PHE A 3 -53.87 0.58 2.24
CA PHE A 3 -53.49 -0.41 1.25
C PHE A 3 -52.71 0.21 0.04
N ARG A 4 -53.12 1.41 -0.38
CA ARG A 4 -52.44 2.13 -1.47
C ARG A 4 -51.05 2.64 -1.03
N GLU A 5 -50.91 3.07 0.22
CA GLU A 5 -49.62 3.48 0.78
C GLU A 5 -48.61 2.30 0.91
N THR A 6 -49.12 1.14 1.37
CA THR A 6 -48.30 -0.08 1.47
C THR A 6 -47.83 -0.55 0.09
N LEU A 7 -48.69 -0.49 -0.93
CA LEU A 7 -48.31 -0.81 -2.31
C LEU A 7 -47.28 0.19 -2.89
N ALA A 8 -47.42 1.47 -2.58
CA ALA A 8 -46.43 2.48 -3.01
C ALA A 8 -45.09 2.28 -2.33
N GLN A 9 -45.04 1.95 -1.05
CA GLN A 9 -43.83 1.63 -0.32
C GLN A 9 -43.16 0.36 -0.85
N LEU A 10 -43.91 -0.70 -1.13
CA LEU A 10 -43.38 -1.92 -1.74
C LEU A 10 -42.81 -1.66 -3.13
N ARG A 11 -43.48 -0.86 -3.97
CA ARG A 11 -42.93 -0.45 -5.28
C ARG A 11 -41.65 0.35 -5.15
N ALA A 12 -41.60 1.32 -4.24
CA ALA A 12 -40.40 2.12 -4.00
C ALA A 12 -39.21 1.25 -3.52
N SER A 13 -39.47 0.28 -2.66
CA SER A 13 -38.47 -0.67 -2.18
C SER A 13 -37.94 -1.57 -3.30
N LEU A 14 -38.82 -2.07 -4.18
CA LEU A 14 -38.40 -2.90 -5.31
C LEU A 14 -37.55 -2.11 -6.32
N ILE A 15 -37.95 -0.88 -6.63
CA ILE A 15 -37.18 -0.01 -7.54
C ILE A 15 -35.80 0.33 -6.94
N SER A 16 -35.70 0.57 -5.64
CA SER A 16 -34.43 0.85 -4.97
C SER A 16 -33.53 -0.37 -4.92
N VAL A 17 -34.06 -1.57 -4.77
CA VAL A 17 -33.27 -2.84 -4.84
C VAL A 17 -32.74 -3.08 -6.26
N GLU A 18 -33.58 -2.85 -7.28
CA GLU A 18 -33.21 -3.02 -8.68
C GLU A 18 -32.10 -2.00 -9.09
N ALA A 19 -32.24 -0.74 -8.70
CA ALA A 19 -31.23 0.28 -8.90
C ALA A 19 -29.92 -0.03 -8.14
N GLY A 20 -30.03 -0.50 -6.90
CA GLY A 20 -28.90 -0.91 -6.07
C GLY A 20 -28.17 -2.12 -6.66
N ALA A 21 -28.89 -3.12 -7.13
CA ALA A 21 -28.30 -4.29 -7.78
C ALA A 21 -27.60 -3.91 -9.09
N GLY A 22 -28.18 -3.04 -9.91
CA GLY A 22 -27.57 -2.53 -11.14
C GLY A 22 -26.27 -1.78 -10.87
N HIS A 23 -26.24 -0.91 -9.85
CA HIS A 23 -25.03 -0.21 -9.41
C HIS A 23 -23.96 -1.17 -8.88
N ALA A 24 -24.32 -2.16 -8.09
CA ALA A 24 -23.40 -3.16 -7.56
C ALA A 24 -22.76 -3.98 -8.70
N ILE A 25 -23.58 -4.45 -9.64
CA ILE A 25 -23.10 -5.18 -10.82
C ILE A 25 -22.17 -4.30 -11.66
N ALA A 26 -22.55 -3.07 -11.98
CA ALA A 26 -21.71 -2.14 -12.74
C ALA A 26 -20.40 -1.84 -12.04
N SER A 27 -20.39 -1.71 -10.71
CA SER A 27 -19.18 -1.49 -9.91
C SER A 27 -18.27 -2.72 -9.92
N ILE A 28 -18.81 -3.93 -9.83
CA ILE A 28 -18.05 -5.19 -9.89
C ILE A 28 -17.43 -5.36 -11.29
N PHE A 29 -18.22 -5.19 -12.36
CA PHE A 29 -17.72 -5.30 -13.73
C PHE A 29 -16.73 -4.20 -14.07
N GLY A 30 -16.95 -2.96 -13.63
CA GLY A 30 -16.01 -1.86 -13.79
C GLY A 30 -14.70 -2.10 -13.02
N GLY A 31 -14.79 -2.61 -11.80
CA GLY A 31 -13.64 -3.01 -10.99
C GLY A 31 -12.84 -4.15 -11.62
N LEU A 32 -13.53 -5.20 -12.12
CA LEU A 32 -12.89 -6.33 -12.80
C LEU A 32 -12.21 -5.90 -14.11
N ALA A 33 -12.88 -5.10 -14.93
CA ALA A 33 -12.31 -4.57 -16.16
C ALA A 33 -11.07 -3.70 -15.89
N SER A 34 -11.13 -2.84 -14.88
CA SER A 34 -9.99 -2.04 -14.44
C SER A 34 -8.85 -2.90 -13.92
N PHE A 35 -9.14 -3.96 -13.14
CA PHE A 35 -8.14 -4.89 -12.65
C PHE A 35 -7.45 -5.63 -13.80
N VAL A 36 -8.21 -6.15 -14.77
CA VAL A 36 -7.66 -6.81 -15.97
C VAL A 36 -6.80 -5.84 -16.77
N LEU A 37 -7.26 -4.60 -16.98
CA LEU A 37 -6.50 -3.58 -17.69
C LEU A 37 -5.18 -3.27 -16.97
N ILE A 38 -5.21 -3.09 -15.65
CA ILE A 38 -4.01 -2.85 -14.84
C ILE A 38 -3.06 -4.05 -14.95
N MET A 39 -3.55 -5.29 -14.86
CA MET A 39 -2.75 -6.50 -15.01
C MET A 39 -2.08 -6.57 -16.38
N VAL A 40 -2.84 -6.32 -17.46
CA VAL A 40 -2.30 -6.34 -18.83
C VAL A 40 -1.26 -5.24 -19.03
N LEU A 41 -1.53 -4.02 -18.57
CA LEU A 41 -0.57 -2.91 -18.67
C LEU A 41 0.68 -3.16 -17.81
N SER A 42 0.51 -3.67 -16.59
CA SER A 42 1.64 -4.02 -15.71
C SER A 42 2.51 -5.11 -16.34
N PHE A 43 1.89 -6.15 -16.91
CA PHE A 43 2.60 -7.20 -17.62
C PHE A 43 3.33 -6.65 -18.86
N TYR A 44 2.66 -5.81 -19.65
CA TYR A 44 3.26 -5.18 -20.82
C TYR A 44 4.49 -4.34 -20.48
N PHE A 45 4.40 -3.51 -19.41
CA PHE A 45 5.53 -2.72 -18.94
C PHE A 45 6.62 -3.57 -18.27
N ALA A 46 6.27 -4.68 -17.63
CA ALA A 46 7.25 -5.58 -17.02
C ALA A 46 8.07 -6.36 -18.06
N VAL A 47 7.47 -6.72 -19.20
CA VAL A 47 8.13 -7.44 -20.30
C VAL A 47 9.01 -6.50 -21.14
N ARG A 48 8.65 -5.23 -21.23
CA ARG A 48 9.45 -4.22 -21.95
C ARG A 48 10.43 -3.55 -21.01
N GLU A 49 11.65 -4.06 -20.92
CA GLU A 49 12.72 -3.52 -20.06
C GLU A 49 13.07 -2.05 -20.40
N GLU A 50 12.96 -1.64 -21.67
CA GLU A 50 13.33 -0.29 -22.13
C GLU A 50 12.15 0.67 -22.38
N GLY A 51 10.90 0.21 -22.24
CA GLY A 51 9.73 1.01 -22.64
C GLY A 51 9.58 2.32 -21.89
N ILE A 52 9.99 2.39 -20.63
CA ILE A 52 9.96 3.62 -19.82
C ILE A 52 11.18 4.48 -20.11
N ASP A 53 12.35 3.89 -20.32
CA ASP A 53 13.57 4.60 -20.71
C ASP A 53 13.37 5.33 -22.04
N ASP A 54 12.75 4.67 -23.03
CA ASP A 54 12.44 5.27 -24.34
C ASP A 54 11.42 6.40 -24.22
N PHE A 55 10.38 6.22 -23.43
CA PHE A 55 9.42 7.29 -23.15
C PHE A 55 10.08 8.50 -22.49
N LEU A 56 10.93 8.26 -21.48
CA LEU A 56 11.66 9.34 -20.81
C LEU A 56 12.62 10.07 -21.76
N ARG A 57 13.26 9.36 -22.69
CA ARG A 57 14.10 9.96 -23.74
C ARG A 57 13.27 10.87 -24.66
N LEU A 58 12.06 10.43 -25.01
CA LEU A 58 11.19 11.18 -25.90
C LEU A 58 10.69 12.51 -25.30
N VAL A 59 10.31 12.47 -24.01
CA VAL A 59 9.75 13.66 -23.32
C VAL A 59 10.81 14.56 -22.70
N THR A 60 12.05 14.11 -22.55
CA THR A 60 13.10 14.88 -21.88
C THR A 60 14.02 15.54 -22.91
N PRO A 61 14.27 16.89 -22.80
CA PRO A 61 15.22 17.57 -23.64
C PRO A 61 16.63 16.91 -23.55
N ASN A 62 17.34 16.83 -24.68
CA ASN A 62 18.65 16.16 -24.80
C ASN A 62 19.65 16.55 -23.71
N LYS A 63 19.64 17.81 -23.30
CA LYS A 63 20.51 18.36 -22.24
C LYS A 63 20.33 17.65 -20.87
N HIS A 64 19.14 17.12 -20.58
CA HIS A 64 18.80 16.56 -19.28
C HIS A 64 18.54 15.04 -19.32
N GLN A 65 18.57 14.43 -20.50
CA GLN A 65 18.25 12.98 -20.67
C GLN A 65 19.14 12.09 -19.81
N ALA A 66 20.45 12.29 -19.82
CA ALA A 66 21.38 11.49 -19.02
C ALA A 66 21.05 11.53 -17.53
N TYR A 67 20.70 12.70 -17.00
CA TYR A 67 20.33 12.88 -15.60
C TYR A 67 18.99 12.20 -15.26
N VAL A 68 17.98 12.39 -16.11
CA VAL A 68 16.64 11.82 -15.88
C VAL A 68 16.67 10.29 -15.94
N LEU A 69 17.40 9.72 -16.89
CA LEU A 69 17.56 8.27 -17.00
C LEU A 69 18.34 7.69 -15.82
N ASP A 70 19.41 8.36 -15.38
CA ASP A 70 20.16 7.92 -14.20
C ASP A 70 19.31 7.99 -12.92
N LEU A 71 18.56 9.08 -12.73
CA LEU A 71 17.61 9.22 -11.62
C LEU A 71 16.53 8.12 -11.65
N TRP A 72 16.00 7.83 -12.83
CA TRP A 72 15.01 6.79 -13.03
C TRP A 72 15.55 5.39 -12.64
N ARG A 73 16.73 5.01 -13.15
CA ARG A 73 17.35 3.71 -12.85
C ARG A 73 17.63 3.53 -11.36
N ARG A 74 18.20 4.56 -10.72
CA ARG A 74 18.41 4.54 -9.27
C ARG A 74 17.11 4.43 -8.49
N SER A 75 16.05 5.10 -8.95
CA SER A 75 14.72 5.03 -8.34
C SER A 75 14.10 3.64 -8.51
N GLN A 76 14.16 3.05 -9.71
CA GLN A 76 13.70 1.68 -9.96
C GLN A 76 14.37 0.66 -9.05
N GLU A 77 15.70 0.74 -8.91
CA GLU A 77 16.45 -0.17 -8.05
C GLU A 77 16.02 -0.05 -6.58
N LYS A 78 15.83 1.16 -6.08
CA LYS A 78 15.36 1.39 -4.71
C LYS A 78 13.93 0.91 -4.49
N ILE A 79 13.03 1.18 -5.44
CA ILE A 79 11.64 0.73 -5.40
C ILE A 79 11.58 -0.81 -5.44
N GLY A 80 12.35 -1.43 -6.33
CA GLY A 80 12.41 -2.89 -6.45
C GLY A 80 12.88 -3.56 -5.16
N ARG A 81 13.96 -3.06 -4.57
CA ARG A 81 14.46 -3.56 -3.28
C ARG A 81 13.46 -3.32 -2.14
N TRP A 82 12.80 -2.16 -2.12
CA TRP A 82 11.76 -1.89 -1.14
C TRP A 82 10.60 -2.88 -1.27
N MET A 83 10.12 -3.10 -2.49
CA MET A 83 9.02 -4.05 -2.75
C MET A 83 9.38 -5.47 -2.28
N GLN A 84 10.61 -5.92 -2.57
CA GLN A 84 11.11 -7.22 -2.06
C GLN A 84 11.10 -7.27 -0.54
N GLY A 85 11.58 -6.21 0.12
CA GLY A 85 11.54 -6.09 1.58
C GLY A 85 10.11 -6.09 2.12
N GLN A 86 9.20 -5.37 1.47
CA GLN A 86 7.80 -5.27 1.89
C GLN A 86 7.05 -6.61 1.71
N LEU A 87 7.29 -7.33 0.62
CA LEU A 87 6.74 -8.66 0.40
C LEU A 87 7.25 -9.67 1.44
N LEU A 88 8.54 -9.62 1.77
CA LEU A 88 9.09 -10.46 2.82
C LEU A 88 8.51 -10.11 4.19
N LEU A 89 8.39 -8.83 4.51
CA LEU A 89 7.76 -8.35 5.74
C LEU A 89 6.32 -8.83 5.85
N SER A 90 5.53 -8.65 4.80
CA SER A 90 4.13 -9.07 4.77
C SER A 90 3.96 -10.59 4.96
N LEU A 91 4.86 -11.38 4.38
CA LEU A 91 4.88 -12.83 4.59
C LEU A 91 5.20 -13.18 6.04
N ILE A 92 6.21 -12.56 6.64
CA ILE A 92 6.60 -12.80 8.04
C ILE A 92 5.44 -12.43 8.98
N VAL A 93 4.83 -11.25 8.80
CA VAL A 93 3.68 -10.80 9.60
C VAL A 93 2.50 -11.77 9.43
N GLY A 94 2.19 -12.18 8.20
CA GLY A 94 1.14 -13.16 7.93
C GLY A 94 1.38 -14.50 8.66
N VAL A 95 2.60 -15.01 8.63
CA VAL A 95 2.97 -16.25 9.33
C VAL A 95 2.86 -16.08 10.85
N LEU A 96 3.33 -14.96 11.40
CA LEU A 96 3.21 -14.68 12.84
C LEU A 96 1.76 -14.59 13.30
N ILE A 97 0.91 -13.89 12.55
CA ILE A 97 -0.53 -13.80 12.82
C ILE A 97 -1.18 -15.18 12.69
N TYR A 98 -0.85 -15.96 11.66
CA TYR A 98 -1.39 -17.31 11.50
C TYR A 98 -1.08 -18.21 12.69
N ILE A 99 0.20 -18.30 13.08
CA ILE A 99 0.63 -19.11 14.22
C ILE A 99 -0.07 -18.63 15.50
N SER A 100 -0.08 -17.34 15.76
CA SER A 100 -0.67 -16.78 16.96
C SER A 100 -2.17 -17.04 17.04
N LEU A 101 -2.93 -16.79 15.98
CA LEU A 101 -4.37 -17.04 15.96
C LEU A 101 -4.71 -18.54 16.04
N SER A 102 -3.85 -19.40 15.44
CA SER A 102 -4.03 -20.86 15.48
C SER A 102 -3.81 -21.44 16.88
N ILE A 103 -2.88 -20.90 17.67
CA ILE A 103 -2.63 -21.32 19.06
C ILE A 103 -3.88 -21.05 19.93
N PHE A 104 -4.60 -19.98 19.66
CA PHE A 104 -5.84 -19.63 20.39
C PHE A 104 -7.11 -20.16 19.71
N GLU A 105 -6.96 -21.09 18.73
CA GLU A 105 -8.07 -21.74 18.02
C GLU A 105 -9.07 -20.76 17.41
N VAL A 106 -8.59 -19.57 16.99
CA VAL A 106 -9.45 -18.55 16.37
C VAL A 106 -9.96 -19.06 15.03
N ARG A 107 -11.27 -18.99 14.84
CA ARG A 107 -11.92 -19.39 13.60
C ARG A 107 -11.37 -18.59 12.42
N TYR A 108 -11.18 -19.25 11.29
CA TYR A 108 -10.62 -18.63 10.07
C TYR A 108 -9.21 -18.03 10.22
N ALA A 109 -8.39 -18.54 11.16
CA ALA A 109 -7.02 -18.04 11.40
C ALA A 109 -6.20 -17.89 10.12
N LEU A 110 -6.27 -18.85 9.18
CA LEU A 110 -5.55 -18.78 7.90
C LEU A 110 -6.07 -17.63 7.02
N LEU A 111 -7.39 -17.46 6.92
CA LEU A 111 -7.98 -16.38 6.12
C LEU A 111 -7.62 -15.01 6.69
N LEU A 112 -7.69 -14.85 8.01
CA LEU A 112 -7.29 -13.62 8.72
C LEU A 112 -5.80 -13.31 8.54
N ALA A 113 -4.96 -14.34 8.57
CA ALA A 113 -3.52 -14.21 8.35
C ALA A 113 -3.18 -13.79 6.89
N ILE A 114 -3.85 -14.39 5.90
CA ILE A 114 -3.72 -13.98 4.49
C ILE A 114 -4.19 -12.53 4.31
N LEU A 115 -5.32 -12.16 4.92
CA LEU A 115 -5.81 -10.79 4.90
C LEU A 115 -4.81 -9.82 5.54
N ALA A 116 -4.23 -10.19 6.69
CA ALA A 116 -3.19 -9.41 7.35
C ALA A 116 -1.96 -9.24 6.46
N ALA A 117 -1.46 -10.32 5.85
CA ALA A 117 -0.33 -10.27 4.91
C ALA A 117 -0.62 -9.36 3.70
N LEU A 118 -1.81 -9.42 3.12
CA LEU A 118 -2.19 -8.56 1.99
C LEU A 118 -2.30 -7.09 2.40
N LEU A 119 -2.92 -6.81 3.53
CA LEU A 119 -3.06 -5.44 4.03
C LEU A 119 -1.73 -4.85 4.49
N GLU A 120 -0.77 -5.69 4.89
CA GLU A 120 0.59 -5.28 5.29
C GLU A 120 1.39 -4.64 4.16
N LEU A 121 0.94 -4.79 2.90
CA LEU A 121 1.49 -3.99 1.78
C LEU A 121 1.29 -2.48 1.97
N ILE A 122 0.38 -2.08 2.84
CA ILE A 122 0.18 -0.70 3.28
C ILE A 122 0.97 -0.48 4.58
N PRO A 123 2.16 0.14 4.54
CA PRO A 123 2.98 0.31 5.72
C PRO A 123 2.23 1.04 6.85
N VAL A 124 2.44 0.62 8.09
CA VAL A 124 1.86 1.20 9.31
C VAL A 124 0.37 0.89 9.50
N PHE A 125 -0.43 0.91 8.45
CA PHE A 125 -1.89 0.75 8.57
C PHE A 125 -2.36 -0.68 8.34
N GLY A 126 -1.55 -1.53 7.70
CA GLY A 126 -1.94 -2.87 7.30
C GLY A 126 -2.41 -3.74 8.46
N SER A 127 -1.58 -3.89 9.46
CA SER A 127 -1.87 -4.68 10.67
C SER A 127 -3.04 -4.10 11.48
N ILE A 128 -3.19 -2.76 11.54
CA ILE A 128 -4.31 -2.12 12.25
C ILE A 128 -5.64 -2.43 11.56
N ILE A 129 -5.70 -2.31 10.23
CA ILE A 129 -6.92 -2.60 9.46
C ILE A 129 -7.25 -4.10 9.55
N ALA A 130 -6.23 -4.96 9.48
CA ALA A 130 -6.39 -6.41 9.57
C ALA A 130 -6.87 -6.87 10.95
N ALA A 131 -6.56 -6.13 12.01
CA ALA A 131 -7.04 -6.43 13.37
C ALA A 131 -8.57 -6.33 13.49
N VAL A 132 -9.22 -5.43 12.75
CA VAL A 132 -10.66 -5.19 12.88
C VAL A 132 -11.50 -6.45 12.65
N PRO A 133 -11.41 -7.14 11.49
CA PRO A 133 -12.17 -8.37 11.29
C PRO A 133 -11.74 -9.50 12.23
N ALA A 134 -10.47 -9.59 12.61
CA ALA A 134 -9.99 -10.59 13.55
C ALA A 134 -10.61 -10.43 14.94
N VAL A 135 -10.65 -9.21 15.44
CA VAL A 135 -11.30 -8.87 16.73
C VAL A 135 -12.80 -9.12 16.67
N ALA A 136 -13.46 -8.77 15.55
CA ALA A 136 -14.89 -9.03 15.37
C ALA A 136 -15.20 -10.54 15.45
N ILE A 137 -14.39 -11.39 14.81
CA ILE A 137 -14.51 -12.85 14.91
C ILE A 137 -14.25 -13.31 16.36
N GLY A 138 -13.24 -12.77 17.01
CA GLY A 138 -12.94 -13.08 18.41
C GLY A 138 -14.09 -12.78 19.36
N ILE A 139 -14.81 -11.68 19.14
CA ILE A 139 -16.01 -11.34 19.93
C ILE A 139 -17.11 -12.37 19.71
N ILE A 140 -17.31 -12.81 18.48
CA ILE A 140 -18.38 -13.79 18.11
C ILE A 140 -18.08 -15.17 18.67
N ASP A 141 -16.84 -15.64 18.57
CA ASP A 141 -16.45 -17.01 18.87
C ASP A 141 -16.13 -17.23 20.36
N GLY A 142 -15.52 -16.24 21.05
CA GLY A 142 -15.06 -16.38 22.44
C GLY A 142 -15.36 -15.17 23.33
N GLY A 143 -16.18 -14.24 22.84
CA GLY A 143 -16.55 -13.04 23.60
C GLY A 143 -15.37 -12.07 23.84
N THR A 144 -15.56 -11.20 24.83
CA THR A 144 -14.55 -10.19 25.21
C THR A 144 -13.18 -10.77 25.55
N PRO A 145 -13.04 -11.92 26.24
CA PRO A 145 -11.72 -12.44 26.58
C PRO A 145 -10.89 -12.79 25.33
N LEU A 146 -11.47 -13.49 24.36
CA LEU A 146 -10.77 -13.85 23.11
C LEU A 146 -10.44 -12.61 22.28
N ALA A 147 -11.37 -11.64 22.20
CA ALA A 147 -11.12 -10.38 21.52
C ALA A 147 -9.93 -9.60 22.10
N LEU A 148 -9.79 -9.54 23.42
CA LEU A 148 -8.66 -8.91 24.08
C LEU A 148 -7.33 -9.64 23.81
N ILE A 149 -7.35 -10.98 23.75
CA ILE A 149 -6.18 -11.77 23.37
C ILE A 149 -5.77 -11.42 21.93
N ILE A 150 -6.72 -11.36 20.98
CA ILE A 150 -6.45 -11.01 19.57
C ILE A 150 -5.87 -9.59 19.47
N ILE A 151 -6.43 -8.64 20.18
CA ILE A 151 -5.87 -7.27 20.24
C ILE A 151 -4.42 -7.32 20.73
N GLY A 152 -4.16 -8.05 21.82
CA GLY A 152 -2.81 -8.24 22.36
C GLY A 152 -1.84 -8.86 21.33
N ILE A 153 -2.28 -9.87 20.57
CA ILE A 153 -1.50 -10.48 19.50
C ILE A 153 -1.13 -9.45 18.44
N TYR A 154 -2.11 -8.69 17.92
CA TYR A 154 -1.84 -7.68 16.89
C TYR A 154 -0.92 -6.56 17.41
N ILE A 155 -1.07 -6.12 18.66
CA ILE A 155 -0.15 -5.16 19.27
C ILE A 155 1.27 -5.75 19.36
N LEU A 156 1.41 -6.99 19.84
CA LEU A 156 2.71 -7.64 19.96
C LEU A 156 3.39 -7.81 18.60
N VAL A 157 2.67 -8.31 17.60
CA VAL A 157 3.19 -8.49 16.25
C VAL A 157 3.58 -7.14 15.63
N ASN A 158 2.77 -6.09 15.79
CA ASN A 158 3.07 -4.74 15.33
C ASN A 158 4.33 -4.16 16.02
N GLN A 159 4.52 -4.42 17.30
CA GLN A 159 5.74 -4.02 18.02
C GLN A 159 6.98 -4.77 17.53
N LEU A 160 6.86 -6.07 17.29
CA LEU A 160 7.94 -6.87 16.71
C LEU A 160 8.27 -6.41 15.30
N GLU A 161 7.25 -6.15 14.51
CA GLU A 161 7.40 -5.60 13.15
C GLU A 161 8.18 -4.28 13.18
N GLY A 162 7.69 -3.27 13.89
CA GLY A 162 8.28 -1.93 13.90
C GLY A 162 9.67 -1.86 14.50
N ASN A 163 9.94 -2.62 15.58
CA ASN A 163 11.19 -2.52 16.33
C ASN A 163 12.27 -3.52 15.87
N VAL A 164 11.88 -4.64 15.28
CA VAL A 164 12.81 -5.73 14.94
C VAL A 164 12.80 -6.01 13.44
N ILE A 165 11.64 -6.37 12.88
CA ILE A 165 11.56 -6.90 11.51
C ILE A 165 11.78 -5.79 10.49
N TYR A 166 11.10 -4.66 10.63
CA TYR A 166 11.20 -3.53 9.70
C TYR A 166 12.62 -2.97 9.58
N PRO A 167 13.39 -2.72 10.67
CA PRO A 167 14.78 -2.30 10.58
C PRO A 167 15.69 -3.32 9.88
N LEU A 168 15.43 -4.60 10.05
CA LEU A 168 16.25 -5.66 9.45
C LEU A 168 15.97 -5.84 7.96
N VAL A 169 14.70 -5.71 7.55
CA VAL A 169 14.24 -6.07 6.20
C VAL A 169 14.13 -4.86 5.29
N VAL A 170 13.56 -3.76 5.75
CA VAL A 170 13.13 -2.65 4.90
C VAL A 170 13.98 -1.38 5.07
N GLN A 171 14.31 -1.01 6.30
CA GLN A 171 14.92 0.30 6.59
C GLN A 171 16.28 0.51 5.92
N LYS A 172 17.11 -0.52 5.83
CA LYS A 172 18.45 -0.46 5.20
C LYS A 172 18.39 -0.19 3.70
N VAL A 173 17.25 -0.48 3.08
CA VAL A 173 17.10 -0.45 1.61
C VAL A 173 16.57 0.90 1.12
N VAL A 174 15.56 1.46 1.76
CA VAL A 174 14.86 2.67 1.26
C VAL A 174 15.46 3.94 1.83
N GLY A 175 15.89 3.88 3.08
CA GLY A 175 16.46 5.03 3.80
C GLY A 175 15.53 6.25 3.89
N VAL A 176 14.24 6.14 3.58
CA VAL A 176 13.27 7.25 3.67
C VAL A 176 12.92 7.49 5.14
N PRO A 177 13.03 8.74 5.63
CA PRO A 177 12.62 9.04 7.00
C PRO A 177 11.13 8.73 7.24
N PRO A 178 10.74 8.17 8.41
CA PRO A 178 9.36 7.81 8.71
C PRO A 178 8.36 8.97 8.52
N LEU A 179 8.76 10.19 8.84
CA LEU A 179 7.94 11.38 8.64
C LEU A 179 7.55 11.59 7.17
N LEU A 180 8.49 11.39 6.24
CA LEU A 180 8.20 11.50 4.80
C LEU A 180 7.26 10.40 4.32
N VAL A 181 7.35 9.21 4.89
CA VAL A 181 6.43 8.11 4.59
C VAL A 181 5.02 8.49 5.02
N ILE A 182 4.84 9.00 6.24
CA ILE A 182 3.52 9.42 6.75
C ILE A 182 2.92 10.54 5.88
N ILE A 183 3.71 11.56 5.55
CA ILE A 183 3.26 12.66 4.67
C ILE A 183 2.86 12.12 3.29
N ALA A 184 3.66 11.22 2.72
CA ALA A 184 3.38 10.61 1.43
C ALA A 184 2.11 9.76 1.46
N LEU A 185 1.86 9.00 2.56
CA LEU A 185 0.64 8.22 2.75
C LEU A 185 -0.60 9.12 2.80
N LEU A 186 -0.55 10.21 3.56
CA LEU A 186 -1.67 11.16 3.66
C LEU A 186 -1.93 11.88 2.32
N ALA A 187 -0.88 12.30 1.64
CA ALA A 187 -0.99 12.92 0.31
C ALA A 187 -1.52 11.92 -0.73
N GLY A 188 -0.96 10.70 -0.74
CA GLY A 188 -1.38 9.64 -1.65
C GLY A 188 -2.85 9.25 -1.46
N LEU A 189 -3.29 9.12 -0.22
CA LEU A 189 -4.69 8.84 0.11
C LEU A 189 -5.62 9.91 -0.48
N LYS A 190 -5.25 11.17 -0.37
CA LYS A 190 -6.06 12.31 -0.86
C LYS A 190 -6.06 12.40 -2.38
N ILE A 191 -4.96 12.05 -3.06
CA ILE A 191 -4.81 12.19 -4.51
C ILE A 191 -5.43 11.02 -5.27
N ALA A 192 -5.16 9.79 -4.84
CA ALA A 192 -5.52 8.57 -5.56
C ALA A 192 -6.11 7.47 -4.68
N GLY A 193 -6.60 7.80 -3.47
CA GLY A 193 -7.23 6.84 -2.56
C GLY A 193 -6.30 5.68 -2.19
N PHE A 194 -6.83 4.46 -2.25
CA PHE A 194 -6.09 3.24 -1.92
C PHE A 194 -4.81 3.05 -2.75
N LEU A 195 -4.88 3.29 -4.06
CA LEU A 195 -3.70 3.19 -4.94
C LEU A 195 -2.64 4.24 -4.59
N GLY A 196 -3.08 5.44 -4.20
CA GLY A 196 -2.17 6.49 -3.73
C GLY A 196 -1.43 6.11 -2.45
N VAL A 197 -2.10 5.43 -1.52
CA VAL A 197 -1.48 4.90 -0.30
C VAL A 197 -0.44 3.83 -0.66
N LEU A 198 -0.78 2.88 -1.51
CA LEU A 198 0.12 1.80 -1.95
C LEU A 198 1.39 2.33 -2.63
N LEU A 199 1.23 3.37 -3.46
CA LEU A 199 2.35 3.98 -4.20
C LEU A 199 3.08 5.08 -3.43
N SER A 200 2.66 5.42 -2.21
CA SER A 200 3.21 6.52 -1.42
C SER A 200 4.70 6.36 -1.13
N VAL A 201 5.12 5.16 -0.71
CA VAL A 201 6.52 4.90 -0.35
C VAL A 201 7.43 4.93 -1.59
N PRO A 202 7.08 4.29 -2.72
CA PRO A 202 7.79 4.48 -3.99
C PRO A 202 7.91 5.95 -4.41
N ALA A 203 6.81 6.70 -4.35
CA ALA A 203 6.82 8.13 -4.70
C ALA A 203 7.72 8.95 -3.76
N ALA A 204 7.66 8.71 -2.45
CA ALA A 204 8.53 9.35 -1.47
C ALA A 204 10.02 9.03 -1.72
N ALA A 205 10.33 7.80 -2.12
CA ALA A 205 11.70 7.39 -2.44
C ALA A 205 12.25 8.15 -3.66
N ILE A 206 11.46 8.32 -4.72
CA ILE A 206 11.82 9.11 -5.91
C ILE A 206 12.04 10.58 -5.54
N ILE A 207 11.09 11.18 -4.82
CA ILE A 207 11.19 12.59 -4.39
C ILE A 207 12.45 12.80 -3.54
N ARG A 208 12.72 11.90 -2.61
CA ARG A 208 13.92 11.97 -1.78
C ARG A 208 15.20 11.89 -2.60
N GLU A 209 15.27 11.01 -3.59
CA GLU A 209 16.43 10.89 -4.47
C GLU A 209 16.68 12.20 -5.22
N PHE A 210 15.62 12.78 -5.78
CA PHE A 210 15.68 14.07 -6.47
C PHE A 210 16.15 15.20 -5.54
N VAL A 211 15.60 15.30 -4.33
CA VAL A 211 15.99 16.32 -3.33
C VAL A 211 17.43 16.11 -2.88
N SER A 212 17.88 14.87 -2.71
CA SER A 212 19.28 14.54 -2.37
C SER A 212 20.24 15.02 -3.44
N ASP A 213 19.93 14.80 -4.72
CA ASP A 213 20.75 15.26 -5.83
C ASP A 213 20.87 16.79 -5.89
N LEU A 214 19.77 17.50 -5.64
CA LEU A 214 19.77 18.95 -5.57
C LEU A 214 20.65 19.47 -4.44
N SER A 215 20.59 18.86 -3.27
CA SER A 215 21.38 19.25 -2.09
C SER A 215 22.89 19.00 -2.33
N HIS A 216 23.24 17.87 -2.93
CA HIS A 216 24.64 17.55 -3.27
C HIS A 216 25.24 18.52 -4.30
N LYS A 217 24.48 18.92 -5.31
CA LYS A 217 24.91 19.93 -6.29
C LYS A 217 25.18 21.28 -5.63
N LYS A 218 24.29 21.71 -4.72
CA LYS A 218 24.43 22.97 -3.97
C LYS A 218 25.68 22.94 -3.08
N THR A 219 25.92 21.85 -2.37
CA THR A 219 27.09 21.71 -1.48
C THR A 219 28.41 21.70 -2.26
N LYS A 220 28.46 21.03 -3.43
CA LYS A 220 29.64 21.05 -4.30
C LYS A 220 29.90 22.45 -4.85
N GLY A 221 28.87 23.18 -5.24
CA GLY A 221 28.98 24.58 -5.70
C GLY A 221 29.55 25.51 -4.61
N LEU A 222 29.05 25.39 -3.37
CA LEU A 222 29.54 26.18 -2.23
C LEU A 222 31.02 25.85 -1.90
N LYS A 223 31.41 24.58 -1.91
CA LYS A 223 32.82 24.18 -1.69
C LYS A 223 33.77 24.68 -2.79
N ALA A 224 33.29 24.71 -4.05
CA ALA A 224 34.08 25.22 -5.15
C ALA A 224 34.26 26.74 -5.09
N LEU A 225 33.29 27.48 -4.54
CA LEU A 225 33.39 28.93 -4.29
C LEU A 225 34.39 29.21 -3.12
N ALA A 226 34.24 28.48 -2.00
CA ALA A 226 35.11 28.61 -0.83
C ALA A 226 36.57 28.18 -1.06
N ALA A 227 36.87 27.44 -2.13
CA ALA A 227 38.22 27.07 -2.51
C ALA A 227 38.89 28.07 -3.47
N ARG A 228 38.17 29.12 -3.86
CA ARG A 228 38.68 30.19 -4.75
C ARG A 228 39.05 31.48 -4.00
N ASP A 229 38.63 31.60 -2.75
CA ASP A 229 39.06 32.63 -1.78
C ASP A 229 40.22 32.13 -0.95
#